data_31da8e283a617901911420589b07a180
#
_entry.id   31da8e283a617901911420589b07a180
#
_cell.length_a   1.000
_cell.length_b   1.000
_cell.length_c   1.000
_cell.angle_alpha   90.00
_cell.angle_beta   90.00
_cell.angle_gamma   90.00
#
_symmetry.space_group_name_H-M   'P 1'
#
loop_
_entity.id
_entity.type
_entity.pdbx_description
1 polymer ?
#
loop_
_entity_poly.entity_id
_entity_poly.type
_entity_poly.pdbx_seq_one_letter_code
_entity_poly.pdbx_strand_id
1 'polypeptide(L)'
;MPEEGAPLESRYKGPVAEGEKRTFEQELSFLKRVSPWEFSIAKGFVPNMTVEGTFYVNDVLEELIMDELQDHCKAGGYGGFMPAVKQIANVAALPGIVKRSIGMPDVHSGYGFAIGNVAAFDMANPDAIVSPGGVGFDINCGVRLLRTNLTEDQVGPVREQLAQSLFDHIPVGVGSKGVIPTTMADLEEALEMGMDWSVREGYAWAEDKEHCEGAHIACVGLGSTAPPNSLR
;
A
#
# COMPACT_ATOMS: atom_id res chain seq x y z
N MET A 1 28.94 -15.06 -20.86
CA MET A 1 28.74 -13.69 -20.36
C MET A 1 27.57 -13.12 -21.14
N PRO A 2 26.49 -12.64 -20.52
CA PRO A 2 25.45 -11.94 -21.28
C PRO A 2 26.05 -10.64 -21.82
N GLU A 3 25.72 -10.28 -23.05
CA GLU A 3 26.18 -9.04 -23.67
C GLU A 3 25.76 -7.84 -22.81
N GLU A 4 26.73 -7.03 -22.40
CA GLU A 4 26.50 -5.75 -21.77
C GLU A 4 25.70 -4.87 -22.73
N GLY A 5 24.48 -4.52 -22.36
CA GLY A 5 23.65 -3.60 -23.13
C GLY A 5 22.37 -4.14 -23.77
N ALA A 6 22.06 -5.43 -23.59
CA ALA A 6 20.76 -5.93 -24.04
C ALA A 6 19.64 -5.27 -23.19
N PRO A 7 18.56 -4.75 -23.83
CA PRO A 7 17.42 -4.19 -23.09
C PRO A 7 16.91 -5.19 -22.06
N LEU A 8 16.56 -4.73 -20.86
CA LEU A 8 15.99 -5.56 -19.80
C LEU A 8 14.80 -6.38 -20.29
N GLU A 9 14.01 -5.85 -21.20
CA GLU A 9 12.89 -6.52 -21.87
C GLU A 9 13.27 -7.82 -22.60
N SER A 10 14.53 -7.97 -23.05
CA SER A 10 15.01 -9.18 -23.71
C SER A 10 15.31 -10.32 -22.73
N ARG A 11 15.51 -10.03 -21.45
CA ARG A 11 15.82 -11.02 -20.40
C ARG A 11 14.54 -11.55 -19.75
N TYR A 12 13.48 -10.79 -19.79
CA TYR A 12 12.18 -11.20 -19.30
C TYR A 12 11.29 -11.42 -20.52
N LYS A 13 10.78 -12.62 -20.69
CA LYS A 13 9.65 -12.80 -21.59
C LYS A 13 8.59 -11.83 -21.05
N GLY A 14 8.32 -10.79 -21.82
CA GLY A 14 7.34 -9.78 -21.46
C GLY A 14 6.02 -10.38 -20.98
N PRO A 15 5.10 -9.58 -20.43
CA PRO A 15 3.85 -10.10 -19.94
C PRO A 15 3.31 -11.06 -21.01
N VAL A 16 3.05 -12.31 -20.58
CA VAL A 16 2.38 -13.28 -21.44
C VAL A 16 1.21 -12.53 -22.04
N ALA A 17 1.13 -12.49 -23.36
CA ALA A 17 0.04 -11.86 -24.08
C ALA A 17 -1.26 -12.16 -23.32
N GLU A 18 -2.12 -11.16 -23.12
CA GLU A 18 -3.36 -11.28 -22.39
C GLU A 18 -4.07 -12.56 -22.79
N GLY A 19 -3.76 -13.66 -22.09
CA GLY A 19 -4.50 -14.91 -22.16
C GLY A 19 -5.89 -14.64 -21.60
N GLU A 20 -6.86 -15.42 -21.98
CA GLU A 20 -8.20 -15.38 -21.41
C GLU A 20 -8.12 -15.22 -19.90
N LYS A 21 -8.80 -14.20 -19.38
CA LYS A 21 -8.88 -13.99 -17.93
C LYS A 21 -9.40 -15.26 -17.28
N ARG A 22 -8.68 -15.78 -16.30
CA ARG A 22 -9.15 -16.93 -15.53
C ARG A 22 -10.42 -16.59 -14.78
N THR A 23 -11.31 -17.57 -14.64
CA THR A 23 -12.46 -17.44 -13.75
C THR A 23 -11.99 -17.43 -12.29
N PHE A 24 -12.85 -16.99 -11.37
CA PHE A 24 -12.53 -16.98 -9.94
C PHE A 24 -12.20 -18.39 -9.43
N GLU A 25 -12.93 -19.42 -9.85
CA GLU A 25 -12.67 -20.81 -9.47
C GLU A 25 -11.30 -21.30 -9.98
N GLN A 26 -10.89 -20.87 -11.17
CA GLN A 26 -9.56 -21.17 -11.69
C GLN A 26 -8.46 -20.45 -10.89
N GLU A 27 -8.70 -19.20 -10.45
CA GLU A 27 -7.78 -18.50 -9.56
C GLU A 27 -7.68 -19.18 -8.20
N LEU A 28 -8.81 -19.57 -7.60
CA LEU A 28 -8.84 -20.29 -6.32
C LEU A 28 -8.09 -21.62 -6.37
N SER A 29 -7.98 -22.28 -7.52
CA SER A 29 -7.24 -23.54 -7.64
C SER A 29 -5.74 -23.41 -7.33
N PHE A 30 -5.18 -22.19 -7.37
CA PHE A 30 -3.80 -21.89 -6.99
C PHE A 30 -3.64 -21.53 -5.50
N LEU A 31 -4.75 -21.31 -4.79
CA LEU A 31 -4.73 -20.93 -3.39
C LEU A 31 -5.03 -22.16 -2.53
N LYS A 32 -4.18 -22.39 -1.54
CA LYS A 32 -4.36 -23.52 -0.61
C LYS A 32 -4.35 -23.00 0.82
N ARG A 33 -5.42 -23.26 1.55
CA ARG A 33 -5.43 -23.05 2.99
C ARG A 33 -4.50 -24.06 3.67
N VAL A 34 -3.46 -23.56 4.33
CA VAL A 34 -2.44 -24.35 5.03
C VAL A 34 -2.80 -24.51 6.51
N SER A 35 -3.37 -23.44 7.08
CA SER A 35 -3.86 -23.40 8.46
C SER A 35 -5.09 -22.49 8.54
N PRO A 36 -5.74 -22.34 9.70
CA PRO A 36 -6.86 -21.39 9.87
C PRO A 36 -6.52 -19.95 9.49
N TRP A 37 -5.24 -19.58 9.52
CA TRP A 37 -4.76 -18.21 9.32
C TRP A 37 -3.82 -18.06 8.13
N GLU A 38 -3.42 -19.13 7.46
CA GLU A 38 -2.37 -19.13 6.43
C GLU A 38 -2.88 -19.72 5.12
N PHE A 39 -2.63 -19.00 4.04
CA PHE A 39 -2.81 -19.46 2.67
C PHE A 39 -1.47 -19.49 1.95
N SER A 40 -1.27 -20.53 1.14
CA SER A 40 -0.18 -20.61 0.16
C SER A 40 -0.72 -20.29 -1.23
N ILE A 41 0.08 -19.58 -2.01
CA ILE A 41 -0.15 -19.29 -3.43
C ILE A 41 0.83 -20.14 -4.23
N ALA A 42 0.31 -21.09 -5.00
CA ALA A 42 1.13 -22.00 -5.78
C ALA A 42 1.85 -21.29 -6.93
N LYS A 43 3.05 -21.78 -7.28
CA LYS A 43 3.77 -21.35 -8.48
C LYS A 43 2.89 -21.53 -9.73
N GLY A 44 2.95 -20.57 -10.62
CA GLY A 44 2.11 -20.54 -11.83
C GLY A 44 0.81 -19.75 -11.66
N PHE A 45 0.52 -19.24 -10.45
CA PHE A 45 -0.57 -18.28 -10.23
C PHE A 45 -0.39 -17.02 -11.08
N VAL A 46 0.84 -16.51 -11.16
CA VAL A 46 1.27 -15.56 -12.19
C VAL A 46 2.46 -16.14 -12.95
N PRO A 47 2.74 -15.66 -14.17
CA PRO A 47 3.91 -16.10 -14.92
C PRO A 47 5.22 -15.85 -14.15
N ASN A 48 6.21 -16.70 -14.41
CA ASN A 48 7.59 -16.57 -13.92
C ASN A 48 7.79 -16.65 -12.38
N MET A 49 6.80 -17.11 -11.63
CA MET A 49 7.00 -17.33 -10.20
C MET A 49 8.14 -18.32 -9.94
N THR A 50 9.16 -17.88 -9.24
CA THR A 50 10.31 -18.71 -8.84
C THR A 50 10.12 -19.34 -7.47
N VAL A 51 9.35 -18.69 -6.61
CA VAL A 51 8.97 -19.14 -5.27
C VAL A 51 7.45 -19.12 -5.10
N GLU A 52 6.94 -19.72 -4.03
CA GLU A 52 5.51 -19.61 -3.66
C GLU A 52 5.24 -18.27 -2.98
N GLY A 53 3.97 -17.83 -3.04
CA GLY A 53 3.45 -16.78 -2.19
C GLY A 53 2.82 -17.35 -0.93
N THR A 54 2.67 -16.53 0.09
CA THR A 54 1.94 -16.85 1.33
C THR A 54 1.25 -15.59 1.82
N PHE A 55 0.06 -15.70 2.40
CA PHE A 55 -0.56 -14.59 3.11
C PHE A 55 -1.29 -15.06 4.38
N TYR A 56 -1.42 -14.16 5.34
CA TYR A 56 -2.00 -14.42 6.64
C TYR A 56 -3.26 -13.58 6.84
N VAL A 57 -4.37 -14.23 7.15
CA VAL A 57 -5.68 -13.60 7.33
C VAL A 57 -6.47 -14.31 8.42
N ASN A 58 -7.41 -13.60 9.04
CA ASN A 58 -8.52 -14.20 9.78
C ASN A 58 -9.74 -14.32 8.86
N ASP A 59 -10.84 -14.86 9.36
CA ASP A 59 -12.04 -15.11 8.54
C ASP A 59 -12.59 -13.83 7.87
N VAL A 60 -12.55 -12.69 8.58
CA VAL A 60 -13.03 -11.41 8.03
C VAL A 60 -12.11 -10.88 6.92
N LEU A 61 -10.80 -10.94 7.12
CA LEU A 61 -9.82 -10.50 6.12
C LEU A 61 -9.77 -11.45 4.92
N GLU A 62 -10.02 -12.74 5.14
CA GLU A 62 -10.14 -13.70 4.04
C GLU A 62 -11.28 -13.32 3.11
N GLU A 63 -12.46 -13.03 3.65
CA GLU A 63 -13.63 -12.61 2.86
C GLU A 63 -13.27 -11.39 1.99
N LEU A 64 -12.66 -10.37 2.59
CA LEU A 64 -12.26 -9.15 1.87
C LEU A 64 -11.26 -9.42 0.73
N ILE A 65 -10.24 -10.25 0.98
CA ILE A 65 -9.22 -10.58 -0.03
C ILE A 65 -9.82 -11.44 -1.16
N MET A 66 -10.72 -12.37 -0.83
CA MET A 66 -11.38 -13.20 -1.83
C MET A 66 -12.37 -12.40 -2.67
N ASP A 67 -13.10 -11.46 -2.07
CA ASP A 67 -13.97 -10.53 -2.79
C ASP A 67 -13.19 -9.65 -3.76
N GLU A 68 -12.04 -9.09 -3.34
CA GLU A 68 -11.15 -8.32 -4.22
C GLU A 68 -10.71 -9.15 -5.43
N LEU A 69 -10.30 -10.41 -5.21
CA LEU A 69 -9.91 -11.32 -6.29
C LEU A 69 -11.09 -11.67 -7.20
N GLN A 70 -12.27 -11.91 -6.64
CA GLN A 70 -13.50 -12.22 -7.38
C GLN A 70 -13.91 -11.04 -8.28
N ASP A 71 -13.90 -9.83 -7.73
CA ASP A 71 -14.26 -8.62 -8.48
C ASP A 71 -13.29 -8.37 -9.64
N HIS A 72 -12.01 -8.65 -9.44
CA HIS A 72 -11.02 -8.58 -10.52
C HIS A 72 -11.31 -9.58 -11.67
N CYS A 73 -11.89 -10.73 -11.35
CA CYS A 73 -12.22 -11.76 -12.36
C CYS A 73 -13.49 -11.42 -13.17
N LYS A 74 -14.36 -10.52 -12.68
CA LYS A 74 -15.59 -10.12 -13.39
C LYS A 74 -15.26 -9.39 -14.70
N ALA A 75 -16.05 -9.63 -15.73
CA ALA A 75 -15.93 -8.93 -17.01
C ALA A 75 -16.20 -7.44 -16.82
N GLY A 76 -15.29 -6.58 -17.28
CA GLY A 76 -15.40 -5.14 -17.12
C GLY A 76 -14.87 -4.62 -15.78
N GLY A 77 -14.11 -5.44 -15.07
CA GLY A 77 -13.57 -5.17 -13.73
C GLY A 77 -13.35 -3.67 -13.47
N TYR A 78 -13.91 -3.18 -12.40
CA TYR A 78 -13.73 -1.79 -11.97
C TYR A 78 -12.26 -1.44 -12.07
N GLY A 79 -11.93 -0.35 -12.78
CA GLY A 79 -10.55 0.13 -13.04
C GLY A 79 -9.79 0.42 -11.75
N GLY A 80 -9.61 -0.61 -10.94
CA GLY A 80 -8.91 -0.62 -9.67
C GLY A 80 -7.50 -1.18 -9.80
N PHE A 81 -6.78 -1.15 -8.70
CA PHE A 81 -5.49 -1.80 -8.59
C PHE A 81 -5.62 -3.32 -8.77
N MET A 82 -4.53 -3.95 -9.23
CA MET A 82 -4.45 -5.41 -9.24
C MET A 82 -4.63 -5.96 -7.82
N PRO A 83 -5.40 -7.03 -7.60
CA PRO A 83 -5.63 -7.61 -6.28
C PRO A 83 -4.33 -7.90 -5.52
N ALA A 84 -4.36 -7.72 -4.20
CA ALA A 84 -3.20 -7.93 -3.34
C ALA A 84 -2.57 -9.32 -3.53
N VAL A 85 -3.40 -10.37 -3.65
CA VAL A 85 -2.94 -11.75 -3.89
C VAL A 85 -2.13 -11.88 -5.19
N LYS A 86 -2.56 -11.18 -6.25
CA LYS A 86 -1.82 -11.12 -7.53
C LYS A 86 -0.50 -10.37 -7.37
N GLN A 87 -0.49 -9.29 -6.60
CA GLN A 87 0.72 -8.51 -6.35
C GLN A 87 1.73 -9.30 -5.51
N ILE A 88 1.30 -10.06 -4.49
CA ILE A 88 2.17 -10.99 -3.74
C ILE A 88 2.83 -11.99 -4.71
N ALA A 89 2.04 -12.53 -5.64
CA ALA A 89 2.54 -13.49 -6.62
C ALA A 89 3.51 -12.83 -7.64
N ASN A 90 3.25 -11.60 -8.06
CA ASN A 90 4.17 -10.85 -8.92
C ASN A 90 5.52 -10.61 -8.22
N VAL A 91 5.51 -10.31 -6.92
CA VAL A 91 6.73 -10.21 -6.12
C VAL A 91 7.44 -11.57 -6.04
N ALA A 92 6.71 -12.68 -5.93
CA ALA A 92 7.26 -14.04 -5.96
C ALA A 92 7.91 -14.42 -7.31
N ALA A 93 7.65 -13.65 -8.36
CA ALA A 93 8.26 -13.80 -9.68
C ALA A 93 9.54 -12.97 -9.88
N LEU A 94 9.88 -12.10 -8.93
CA LEU A 94 11.02 -11.21 -9.07
C LEU A 94 12.36 -11.97 -8.95
N PRO A 95 13.35 -11.58 -9.78
CA PRO A 95 14.67 -12.23 -9.73
C PRO A 95 15.37 -12.03 -8.39
N GLY A 96 15.99 -13.10 -7.92
CA GLY A 96 16.74 -13.09 -6.66
C GLY A 96 15.90 -13.25 -5.40
N ILE A 97 14.56 -13.32 -5.53
CA ILE A 97 13.73 -13.59 -4.36
C ILE A 97 14.04 -14.95 -3.76
N VAL A 98 14.09 -15.05 -2.44
CA VAL A 98 14.35 -16.29 -1.71
C VAL A 98 13.15 -16.75 -0.89
N LYS A 99 12.98 -18.06 -0.78
CA LYS A 99 11.97 -18.75 0.00
C LYS A 99 10.53 -18.47 -0.48
N ARG A 100 9.98 -17.29 -0.18
CA ARG A 100 8.59 -16.95 -0.52
C ARG A 100 8.35 -15.44 -0.47
N SER A 101 7.28 -14.99 -1.14
CA SER A 101 6.70 -13.66 -0.96
C SER A 101 5.58 -13.74 0.06
N ILE A 102 5.56 -12.88 1.07
CA ILE A 102 4.68 -13.01 2.24
C ILE A 102 3.79 -11.78 2.36
N GLY A 103 2.47 -11.96 2.29
CA GLY A 103 1.48 -10.96 2.66
C GLY A 103 1.19 -11.03 4.16
N MET A 104 1.43 -9.93 4.88
CA MET A 104 1.10 -9.79 6.29
C MET A 104 -0.40 -9.53 6.48
N PRO A 105 -0.97 -9.59 7.71
CA PRO A 105 -2.41 -9.43 7.92
C PRO A 105 -3.00 -8.08 7.49
N ASP A 106 -2.18 -7.06 7.31
CA ASP A 106 -2.54 -5.74 6.78
C ASP A 106 -2.41 -5.64 5.25
N VAL A 107 -2.19 -6.79 4.58
CA VAL A 107 -1.96 -6.81 3.13
C VAL A 107 -3.16 -6.27 2.34
N HIS A 108 -2.88 -5.36 1.42
CA HIS A 108 -3.85 -4.83 0.47
C HIS A 108 -3.17 -4.37 -0.82
N SER A 109 -3.95 -4.04 -1.84
CA SER A 109 -3.40 -3.64 -3.12
C SER A 109 -2.60 -2.34 -3.05
N GLY A 110 -1.46 -2.32 -3.71
CA GLY A 110 -0.57 -1.18 -3.88
C GLY A 110 -0.19 -0.99 -5.36
N TYR A 111 0.88 -0.26 -5.62
CA TYR A 111 1.37 0.05 -6.97
C TYR A 111 2.34 -1.02 -7.51
N GLY A 112 1.89 -2.28 -7.59
CA GLY A 112 2.69 -3.40 -8.09
C GLY A 112 3.28 -4.27 -6.99
N PHE A 113 3.66 -3.68 -5.85
CA PHE A 113 3.87 -4.38 -4.58
C PHE A 113 2.62 -4.22 -3.72
N ALA A 114 2.11 -5.30 -3.17
CA ALA A 114 1.07 -5.20 -2.17
C ALA A 114 1.62 -4.48 -0.92
N ILE A 115 0.83 -3.61 -0.33
CA ILE A 115 1.16 -3.03 0.98
C ILE A 115 1.10 -4.16 2.01
N GLY A 116 2.00 -4.17 2.99
CA GLY A 116 2.13 -5.30 3.93
C GLY A 116 2.80 -6.54 3.34
N ASN A 117 3.46 -6.43 2.18
CA ASN A 117 4.21 -7.53 1.57
C ASN A 117 5.66 -7.54 2.05
N VAL A 118 6.13 -8.69 2.49
CA VAL A 118 7.54 -8.94 2.87
C VAL A 118 8.20 -9.87 1.86
N ALA A 119 9.34 -9.48 1.35
CA ALA A 119 10.16 -10.27 0.43
C ALA A 119 11.65 -10.10 0.75
N ALA A 120 12.40 -11.17 0.67
CA ALA A 120 13.86 -11.16 0.82
C ALA A 120 14.52 -11.53 -0.49
N PHE A 121 15.64 -10.89 -0.81
CA PHE A 121 16.39 -11.11 -2.03
C PHE A 121 17.83 -11.49 -1.72
N ASP A 122 18.34 -12.48 -2.43
CA ASP A 122 19.76 -12.87 -2.33
C ASP A 122 20.60 -11.96 -3.23
N MET A 123 21.28 -11.01 -2.62
CA MET A 123 22.12 -10.06 -3.34
C MET A 123 23.43 -10.68 -3.87
N ALA A 124 23.75 -11.94 -3.55
CA ALA A 124 24.81 -12.70 -4.21
C ALA A 124 24.37 -13.21 -5.60
N ASN A 125 23.06 -13.26 -5.87
CA ASN A 125 22.55 -13.57 -7.19
C ASN A 125 22.72 -12.35 -8.11
N PRO A 126 23.45 -12.45 -9.24
CA PRO A 126 23.72 -11.33 -10.14
C PRO A 126 22.44 -10.75 -10.80
N ASP A 127 21.36 -11.53 -10.84
CA ASP A 127 20.07 -11.10 -11.39
C ASP A 127 19.12 -10.53 -10.31
N ALA A 128 19.55 -10.49 -9.04
CA ALA A 128 18.71 -9.95 -7.97
C ALA A 128 18.40 -8.47 -8.20
N ILE A 129 17.17 -8.10 -7.90
CA ILE A 129 16.71 -6.72 -8.04
C ILE A 129 16.71 -5.98 -6.70
N VAL A 130 16.84 -4.66 -6.78
CA VAL A 130 16.50 -3.71 -5.71
C VAL A 130 15.33 -2.88 -6.19
N SER A 131 14.23 -2.87 -5.42
CA SER A 131 13.04 -2.10 -5.77
C SER A 131 12.78 -1.00 -4.75
N PRO A 132 13.09 0.27 -5.06
CA PRO A 132 12.75 1.40 -4.19
C PRO A 132 11.24 1.52 -3.96
N GLY A 133 10.43 1.21 -4.98
CA GLY A 133 8.97 1.21 -4.88
C GLY A 133 8.41 0.14 -3.93
N GLY A 134 9.19 -0.94 -3.66
CA GLY A 134 8.80 -1.96 -2.70
C GLY A 134 8.83 -1.51 -1.24
N VAL A 135 9.48 -0.38 -0.94
CA VAL A 135 9.44 0.25 0.40
C VAL A 135 8.08 0.90 0.67
N GLY A 136 7.40 1.35 -0.36
CA GLY A 136 6.09 1.99 -0.30
C GLY A 136 6.12 3.44 -0.78
N PHE A 137 4.95 3.96 -1.13
CA PHE A 137 4.76 5.35 -1.56
C PHE A 137 4.10 6.18 -0.45
N ASP A 138 3.08 5.63 0.18
CA ASP A 138 2.39 6.23 1.31
C ASP A 138 2.84 5.53 2.61
N ILE A 139 4.09 5.77 2.95
CA ILE A 139 4.75 5.14 4.11
C ILE A 139 4.10 5.69 5.38
N ASN A 140 3.73 4.77 6.29
CA ASN A 140 2.96 5.04 7.51
C ASN A 140 1.46 5.33 7.28
N CYS A 141 0.99 5.65 6.07
CA CYS A 141 -0.39 5.84 5.62
C CYS A 141 -1.38 6.19 6.76
N GLY A 142 -1.09 7.30 7.45
CA GLY A 142 -1.79 7.70 8.66
C GLY A 142 -3.28 7.97 8.40
N VAL A 143 -4.14 7.40 9.24
CA VAL A 143 -5.58 7.58 9.20
C VAL A 143 -6.04 8.44 10.36
N ARG A 144 -6.97 9.35 10.12
CA ARG A 144 -7.63 10.16 11.14
C ARG A 144 -9.08 9.70 11.32
N LEU A 145 -9.46 9.44 12.57
CA LEU A 145 -10.85 9.15 12.93
C LEU A 145 -11.48 10.41 13.53
N LEU A 146 -12.47 10.95 12.83
CA LEU A 146 -13.23 12.09 13.33
C LEU A 146 -14.49 11.60 14.03
N ARG A 147 -14.58 11.84 15.33
CA ARG A 147 -15.77 11.57 16.12
C ARG A 147 -16.70 12.79 16.07
N THR A 148 -17.95 12.57 15.69
CA THR A 148 -18.97 13.59 15.64
C THR A 148 -20.09 13.29 16.64
N ASN A 149 -21.01 14.25 16.84
CA ASN A 149 -22.25 14.07 17.60
C ASN A 149 -23.43 13.68 16.71
N LEU A 150 -23.17 13.31 15.46
CA LEU A 150 -24.21 12.92 14.48
C LEU A 150 -24.47 11.42 14.59
N THR A 151 -25.71 11.04 14.30
CA THR A 151 -26.14 9.65 14.16
C THR A 151 -26.25 9.25 12.68
N GLU A 152 -26.27 7.95 12.41
CA GLU A 152 -26.45 7.43 11.04
C GLU A 152 -27.76 7.92 10.41
N ASP A 153 -28.86 7.94 11.18
CA ASP A 153 -30.17 8.42 10.71
C ASP A 153 -30.14 9.90 10.29
N GLN A 154 -29.31 10.71 10.94
CA GLN A 154 -29.14 12.12 10.61
C GLN A 154 -28.28 12.30 9.36
N VAL A 155 -27.29 11.47 9.15
CA VAL A 155 -26.35 11.56 8.03
C VAL A 155 -26.91 10.90 6.77
N GLY A 156 -27.66 9.81 6.90
CA GLY A 156 -28.19 9.04 5.78
C GLY A 156 -28.87 9.90 4.70
N PRO A 157 -29.82 10.78 5.05
CA PRO A 157 -30.52 11.63 4.08
C PRO A 157 -29.65 12.63 3.31
N VAL A 158 -28.47 12.99 3.87
CA VAL A 158 -27.55 13.99 3.31
C VAL A 158 -26.18 13.40 2.94
N ARG A 159 -26.07 12.07 2.91
CA ARG A 159 -24.79 11.37 2.69
C ARG A 159 -24.10 11.79 1.40
N GLU A 160 -24.82 11.92 0.31
CA GLU A 160 -24.25 12.31 -0.98
C GLU A 160 -23.73 13.76 -0.96
N GLN A 161 -24.49 14.67 -0.37
CA GLN A 161 -24.07 16.07 -0.22
C GLN A 161 -22.86 16.19 0.71
N LEU A 162 -22.83 15.39 1.79
CA LEU A 162 -21.70 15.33 2.69
C LEU A 162 -20.44 14.79 1.99
N ALA A 163 -20.57 13.70 1.23
CA ALA A 163 -19.47 13.14 0.46
C ALA A 163 -18.91 14.15 -0.55
N GLN A 164 -19.79 14.86 -1.28
CA GLN A 164 -19.35 15.90 -2.21
C GLN A 164 -18.66 17.05 -1.46
N SER A 165 -19.22 17.49 -0.34
CA SER A 165 -18.59 18.54 0.47
C SER A 165 -17.22 18.15 1.00
N LEU A 166 -17.05 16.91 1.47
CA LEU A 166 -15.75 16.39 1.89
C LEU A 166 -14.75 16.39 0.72
N PHE A 167 -15.18 15.94 -0.45
CA PHE A 167 -14.33 15.93 -1.65
C PHE A 167 -13.89 17.34 -2.05
N ASP A 168 -14.80 18.33 -1.97
CA ASP A 168 -14.53 19.72 -2.34
C ASP A 168 -13.59 20.43 -1.35
N HIS A 169 -13.61 20.03 -0.07
CA HIS A 169 -12.88 20.72 1.01
C HIS A 169 -11.63 19.97 1.48
N ILE A 170 -11.51 18.68 1.18
CA ILE A 170 -10.33 17.88 1.49
C ILE A 170 -9.69 17.43 0.17
N PRO A 171 -8.89 18.30 -0.47
CA PRO A 171 -8.31 18.01 -1.77
C PRO A 171 -7.30 16.88 -1.69
N VAL A 172 -7.33 15.98 -2.68
CA VAL A 172 -6.45 14.82 -2.79
C VAL A 172 -5.68 14.84 -4.10
N GLY A 173 -4.53 14.17 -4.11
CA GLY A 173 -3.69 14.00 -5.29
C GLY A 173 -2.59 15.05 -5.45
N VAL A 174 -1.55 14.67 -6.20
CA VAL A 174 -0.39 15.51 -6.48
C VAL A 174 -0.82 16.73 -7.32
N GLY A 175 -0.42 17.93 -6.88
CA GLY A 175 -0.75 19.18 -7.55
C GLY A 175 -2.14 19.76 -7.22
N SER A 176 -2.92 19.12 -6.35
CA SER A 176 -4.13 19.71 -5.81
C SER A 176 -3.82 20.95 -4.99
N LYS A 177 -4.71 21.93 -5.04
CA LYS A 177 -4.61 23.13 -4.19
C LYS A 177 -5.22 22.83 -2.84
N GLY A 178 -4.38 22.91 -1.78
CA GLY A 178 -4.85 22.79 -0.40
C GLY A 178 -5.71 24.00 0.01
N VAL A 179 -6.49 23.81 1.06
CA VAL A 179 -7.30 24.91 1.68
C VAL A 179 -6.46 25.80 2.59
N ILE A 180 -5.31 25.31 3.04
CA ILE A 180 -4.37 26.06 3.88
C ILE A 180 -3.25 26.59 2.96
N PRO A 181 -3.16 27.90 2.74
CA PRO A 181 -2.05 28.48 1.98
C PRO A 181 -0.77 28.34 2.80
N THR A 182 0.22 27.67 2.24
CA THR A 182 1.50 27.43 2.89
C THR A 182 2.66 27.89 1.99
N THR A 183 3.64 28.54 2.58
CA THR A 183 4.95 28.78 1.97
C THR A 183 5.87 27.57 2.25
N MET A 184 7.05 27.55 1.65
CA MET A 184 8.05 26.52 1.95
C MET A 184 8.52 26.59 3.42
N ALA A 185 8.63 27.79 3.98
CA ALA A 185 9.00 27.99 5.39
C ALA A 185 7.89 27.46 6.33
N ASP A 186 6.62 27.74 6.01
CA ASP A 186 5.49 27.19 6.78
C ASP A 186 5.47 25.66 6.76
N LEU A 187 5.80 25.08 5.61
CA LEU A 187 5.86 23.61 5.48
C LEU A 187 7.01 23.03 6.33
N GLU A 188 8.19 23.65 6.32
CA GLU A 188 9.31 23.24 7.17
C GLU A 188 8.93 23.31 8.65
N GLU A 189 8.35 24.44 9.10
CA GLU A 189 7.87 24.56 10.48
C GLU A 189 6.77 23.55 10.83
N ALA A 190 5.81 23.31 9.92
CA ALA A 190 4.75 22.33 10.14
C ALA A 190 5.30 20.91 10.29
N LEU A 191 6.31 20.55 9.49
CA LEU A 191 7.01 19.27 9.62
C LEU A 191 7.82 19.17 10.92
N GLU A 192 8.39 20.28 11.39
CA GLU A 192 9.15 20.32 12.62
C GLU A 192 8.28 20.36 13.88
N MET A 193 7.25 21.14 13.89
CA MET A 193 6.41 21.36 15.06
C MET A 193 5.21 20.41 15.13
N GLY A 194 4.80 19.80 14.00
CA GLY A 194 3.64 18.92 13.95
C GLY A 194 2.36 19.63 14.41
N MET A 195 1.64 19.03 15.36
CA MET A 195 0.39 19.57 15.90
C MET A 195 0.57 20.95 16.58
N ASP A 196 1.73 21.24 17.13
CA ASP A 196 1.99 22.56 17.75
C ASP A 196 1.93 23.69 16.72
N TRP A 197 2.41 23.44 15.49
CA TRP A 197 2.22 24.38 14.39
C TRP A 197 0.75 24.59 14.08
N SER A 198 -0.02 23.51 13.95
CA SER A 198 -1.45 23.58 13.63
C SER A 198 -2.25 24.33 14.69
N VAL A 199 -1.94 24.14 15.96
CA VAL A 199 -2.56 24.87 17.09
C VAL A 199 -2.17 26.34 17.03
N ARG A 200 -0.89 26.66 16.84
CA ARG A 200 -0.39 28.04 16.75
C ARG A 200 -1.05 28.83 15.63
N GLU A 201 -1.22 28.21 14.46
CA GLU A 201 -1.83 28.84 13.28
C GLU A 201 -3.38 28.81 13.31
N GLY A 202 -3.99 28.22 14.32
CA GLY A 202 -5.43 28.17 14.49
C GLY A 202 -6.16 27.13 13.66
N TYR A 203 -5.46 26.13 13.16
CA TYR A 203 -6.02 25.01 12.39
C TYR A 203 -6.41 23.81 13.26
N ALA A 204 -6.03 23.81 14.53
CA ALA A 204 -6.36 22.78 15.49
C ALA A 204 -6.59 23.39 16.89
N TRP A 205 -7.31 22.67 17.74
CA TRP A 205 -7.45 22.99 19.15
C TRP A 205 -6.33 22.35 19.97
N ALA A 206 -6.03 22.93 21.14
CA ALA A 206 -4.98 22.40 22.00
C ALA A 206 -5.26 20.95 22.45
N GLU A 207 -6.53 20.61 22.63
CA GLU A 207 -7.02 19.29 23.03
C GLU A 207 -6.79 18.22 21.96
N ASP A 208 -6.69 18.60 20.68
CA ASP A 208 -6.45 17.65 19.58
C ASP A 208 -5.12 16.91 19.75
N LYS A 209 -4.15 17.53 20.46
CA LYS A 209 -2.86 16.92 20.75
C LYS A 209 -2.96 15.68 21.64
N GLU A 210 -3.97 15.61 22.52
CA GLU A 210 -4.21 14.47 23.39
C GLU A 210 -4.79 13.26 22.64
N HIS A 211 -5.36 13.52 21.46
CA HIS A 211 -6.05 12.54 20.62
C HIS A 211 -5.32 12.22 19.31
N CYS A 212 -4.13 12.76 19.11
CA CYS A 212 -3.33 12.58 17.90
C CYS A 212 -2.07 11.80 18.22
N GLU A 213 -1.97 10.59 17.68
CA GLU A 213 -0.76 9.77 17.78
C GLU A 213 0.42 10.49 17.12
N GLY A 214 1.58 10.54 17.79
CA GLY A 214 2.76 11.19 17.27
C GLY A 214 2.61 12.71 17.08
N ALA A 215 1.85 13.38 17.95
CA ALA A 215 1.57 14.82 17.90
C ALA A 215 2.83 15.70 17.79
N HIS A 216 3.97 15.18 18.16
CA HIS A 216 5.28 15.80 17.97
C HIS A 216 6.10 14.91 17.03
N ILE A 217 6.46 15.42 15.88
CA ILE A 217 7.49 14.81 15.06
C ILE A 217 8.81 15.21 15.71
N ALA A 218 9.52 14.24 16.28
CA ALA A 218 10.93 14.47 16.65
C ALA A 218 11.69 14.64 15.33
N CYS A 219 11.98 15.87 14.97
CA CYS A 219 12.55 16.19 13.67
C CYS A 219 13.90 15.56 13.46
N VAL A 220 13.98 14.82 12.39
CA VAL A 220 15.21 14.74 11.63
C VAL A 220 15.22 15.98 10.75
N GLY A 221 15.86 17.05 11.21
CA GLY A 221 16.00 18.26 10.40
C GLY A 221 16.56 17.92 9.04
N LEU A 222 15.97 18.46 8.00
CA LEU A 222 16.50 18.44 6.65
C LEU A 222 17.84 19.21 6.66
N GLY A 223 18.93 18.52 7.02
CA GLY A 223 20.27 19.10 7.15
C GLY A 223 20.95 18.91 8.50
N SER A 224 20.29 18.36 9.51
CA SER A 224 20.91 18.04 10.79
C SER A 224 21.51 16.63 10.76
N THR A 225 22.81 16.54 11.02
CA THR A 225 23.53 15.30 11.32
C THR A 225 23.14 14.80 12.73
N ALA A 226 21.89 14.44 12.93
CA ALA A 226 21.49 13.81 14.17
C ALA A 226 22.08 12.39 14.24
N PRO A 227 22.63 11.94 15.36
CA PRO A 227 23.19 10.62 15.51
C PRO A 227 22.10 9.55 15.39
N PRO A 228 22.42 8.35 14.82
CA PRO A 228 21.45 7.31 14.46
C PRO A 228 20.74 6.61 15.63
N ASN A 229 20.83 7.11 16.84
CA ASN A 229 20.33 6.46 18.06
C ASN A 229 19.09 7.13 18.70
N SER A 230 18.40 8.04 18.04
CA SER A 230 17.21 8.70 18.59
C SER A 230 15.86 8.13 18.12
N LEU A 231 15.85 7.01 17.41
CA LEU A 231 14.63 6.25 17.13
C LEU A 231 14.46 5.17 18.21
N ARG A 232 13.65 5.47 19.22
CA ARG A 232 13.03 4.47 20.08
C ARG A 232 11.53 4.45 19.83
#